data_06cc7884a722c9c368d0c69aa6aef7c9
#
_entry.id   06cc7884a722c9c368d0c69aa6aef7c9
#
_cell.length_a   1.000
_cell.length_b   1.000
_cell.length_c   1.000
_cell.angle_alpha   90.00
_cell.angle_beta   90.00
_cell.angle_gamma   90.00
#
_symmetry.space_group_name_H-M   'P 1'
#
loop_
_entity.id
_entity.type
_entity.pdbx_description
1 polymer ?
#
loop_
_entity_poly.entity_id
_entity_poly.type
_entity_poly.pdbx_seq_one_letter_code
_entity_poly.pdbx_strand_id
1 'polypeptide(L)'
;VNNRSFNAFVAGGRNIFIFAGAIMDATTPNELIGVLAHETGHIAGGHLVRQHITMNQLGPVAIAGMLLSAGALATTVRSRNVGGSPIGIAGALTGPAEIMRRAMLSYQRAHEQAADIAALRYLKTTKQSARGLLVTLNRMHQDSMFRTAGVDPYVISHPLPAERLSYLRNQAAESPYWNAKDPATLQRRHDMARAKLVAFVGDASEVGRRYPLKDQSLAARYARAIGAYRFGRLDAAVGQIDGLIRVQKNNPWFHELKGQALLEGGRPGQAVAPLKRALALAPRATPIRVMLGHALVATGNPARAKEAAAVLARATQQEPENAAAFQFLAMAYDRQGNQAMAQLSAAQAMFLAGQYVEARTQAARAQRQLKPRSPAWLKADDILSYRPPKYN
;
A
#
# COMPACT_ATOMS: atom_id res chain seq x y z
N VAL A 1 -0.03 -1.00 0.96
CA VAL A 1 1.25 -1.66 1.28
C VAL A 1 0.98 -2.80 2.26
N ASN A 2 1.51 -4.00 1.99
CA ASN A 2 1.36 -5.15 2.88
C ASN A 2 2.31 -5.01 4.09
N ASN A 3 1.90 -4.22 5.07
CA ASN A 3 2.60 -4.00 6.33
C ASN A 3 1.56 -3.91 7.45
N ARG A 4 1.82 -4.54 8.59
CA ARG A 4 0.89 -4.64 9.72
C ARG A 4 0.96 -3.44 10.68
N SER A 5 2.00 -2.63 10.61
CA SER A 5 2.06 -1.40 11.41
C SER A 5 1.02 -0.39 10.93
N PHE A 6 0.58 0.47 11.81
CA PHE A 6 -0.24 1.60 11.41
C PHE A 6 0.67 2.63 10.72
N ASN A 7 0.46 2.90 9.42
CA ASN A 7 1.15 3.98 8.74
C ASN A 7 0.41 4.39 7.46
N ALA A 8 0.54 5.68 7.13
CA ALA A 8 0.24 6.25 5.83
C ALA A 8 1.29 7.33 5.55
N PHE A 9 1.66 7.54 4.30
CA PHE A 9 2.64 8.54 3.93
C PHE A 9 2.52 8.91 2.46
N VAL A 10 3.02 10.09 2.11
CA VAL A 10 3.15 10.56 0.73
C VAL A 10 4.54 10.22 0.19
N ALA A 11 4.63 9.68 -1.02
CA ALA A 11 5.89 9.47 -1.72
C ALA A 11 5.70 9.53 -3.24
N GLY A 12 6.79 9.61 -4.00
CA GLY A 12 6.75 9.59 -5.47
C GLY A 12 5.87 10.70 -6.07
N GLY A 13 5.96 11.90 -5.52
CA GLY A 13 5.20 13.08 -5.95
C GLY A 13 3.84 13.21 -5.23
N ARG A 14 2.77 12.60 -5.74
CA ARG A 14 1.41 12.78 -5.20
C ARG A 14 0.72 11.47 -4.81
N ASN A 15 1.47 10.42 -4.60
CA ASN A 15 0.91 9.12 -4.21
C ASN A 15 0.82 9.02 -2.69
N ILE A 16 -0.36 8.65 -2.18
CA ILE A 16 -0.57 8.32 -0.77
C ILE A 16 -0.48 6.81 -0.63
N PHE A 17 0.44 6.34 0.19
CA PHE A 17 0.62 4.93 0.53
C PHE A 17 -0.01 4.66 1.89
N ILE A 18 -0.90 3.67 1.96
CA ILE A 18 -1.56 3.26 3.19
C ILE A 18 -1.12 1.83 3.50
N PHE A 19 -0.64 1.61 4.72
CA PHE A 19 -0.32 0.27 5.20
C PHE A 19 -1.60 -0.50 5.55
N ALA A 20 -1.56 -1.82 5.36
CA ALA A 20 -2.68 -2.68 5.72
C ALA A 20 -3.08 -2.51 7.18
N GLY A 21 -2.10 -2.35 8.09
CA GLY A 21 -2.33 -2.10 9.52
C GLY A 21 -3.21 -0.88 9.79
N ALA A 22 -3.05 0.21 9.04
CA ALA A 22 -3.89 1.39 9.21
C ALA A 22 -5.38 1.08 8.95
N ILE A 23 -5.68 0.28 7.92
CA ILE A 23 -7.06 -0.14 7.62
C ILE A 23 -7.56 -1.17 8.63
N MET A 24 -6.69 -2.09 9.07
CA MET A 24 -7.03 -3.15 10.02
C MET A 24 -7.37 -2.59 11.41
N ASP A 25 -6.74 -1.49 11.82
CA ASP A 25 -6.89 -0.91 13.15
C ASP A 25 -7.91 0.22 13.21
N ALA A 26 -8.17 0.90 12.08
CA ALA A 26 -9.25 1.88 12.00
C ALA A 26 -10.61 1.18 12.22
N THR A 27 -11.40 1.66 13.18
CA THR A 27 -12.73 1.09 13.50
C THR A 27 -13.84 1.73 12.70
N THR A 28 -13.59 2.94 12.19
CA THR A 28 -14.53 3.68 11.35
C THR A 28 -13.86 4.18 10.07
N PRO A 29 -14.60 4.39 8.98
CA PRO A 29 -14.06 5.03 7.79
C PRO A 29 -13.54 6.43 8.07
N ASN A 30 -14.18 7.17 9.00
CA ASN A 30 -13.77 8.51 9.36
C ASN A 30 -12.34 8.59 9.91
N GLU A 31 -11.84 7.54 10.57
CA GLU A 31 -10.44 7.46 10.99
C GLU A 31 -9.49 7.51 9.79
N LEU A 32 -9.76 6.70 8.75
CA LEU A 32 -8.96 6.69 7.51
C LEU A 32 -9.13 7.99 6.70
N ILE A 33 -10.35 8.54 6.65
CA ILE A 33 -10.63 9.81 5.97
C ILE A 33 -9.83 10.93 6.62
N GLY A 34 -9.72 10.94 7.96
CA GLY A 34 -8.90 11.88 8.69
C GLY A 34 -7.42 11.80 8.33
N VAL A 35 -6.88 10.58 8.29
CA VAL A 35 -5.49 10.33 7.85
C VAL A 35 -5.28 10.78 6.41
N LEU A 36 -6.19 10.42 5.49
CA LEU A 36 -6.12 10.84 4.09
C LEU A 36 -6.15 12.37 3.94
N ALA A 37 -6.96 13.05 4.75
CA ALA A 37 -7.02 14.51 4.75
C ALA A 37 -5.68 15.12 5.20
N HIS A 38 -5.03 14.53 6.21
CA HIS A 38 -3.72 14.93 6.70
C HIS A 38 -2.62 14.72 5.62
N GLU A 39 -2.55 13.53 5.02
CA GLU A 39 -1.61 13.23 3.93
C GLU A 39 -1.83 14.15 2.71
N THR A 40 -3.09 14.46 2.41
CA THR A 40 -3.42 15.45 1.37
C THR A 40 -2.91 16.83 1.73
N GLY A 41 -2.89 17.20 3.01
CA GLY A 41 -2.28 18.41 3.53
C GLY A 41 -0.78 18.47 3.22
N HIS A 42 -0.05 17.37 3.40
CA HIS A 42 1.36 17.28 3.02
C HIS A 42 1.59 17.45 1.52
N ILE A 43 0.73 16.88 0.68
CA ILE A 43 0.81 17.06 -0.79
C ILE A 43 0.59 18.54 -1.15
N ALA A 44 -0.49 19.14 -0.65
CA ALA A 44 -0.86 20.51 -0.96
C ALA A 44 0.17 21.54 -0.45
N GLY A 45 0.78 21.26 0.72
CA GLY A 45 1.86 22.05 1.29
C GLY A 45 3.20 21.87 0.57
N GLY A 46 3.35 20.89 -0.31
CA GLY A 46 4.62 20.57 -0.96
C GLY A 46 5.71 20.16 0.05
N HIS A 47 5.33 19.56 1.18
CA HIS A 47 6.22 19.33 2.31
C HIS A 47 7.38 18.41 1.96
N LEU A 48 7.19 17.38 1.12
CA LEU A 48 8.26 16.50 0.66
C LEU A 48 9.32 17.22 -0.15
N VAL A 49 8.89 18.08 -1.09
CA VAL A 49 9.81 18.84 -1.93
C VAL A 49 10.60 19.84 -1.09
N ARG A 50 9.91 20.55 -0.20
CA ARG A 50 10.54 21.53 0.72
C ARG A 50 11.50 20.84 1.69
N GLN A 51 11.16 19.68 2.21
CA GLN A 51 12.04 18.90 3.08
C GLN A 51 13.33 18.52 2.34
N HIS A 52 13.22 18.05 1.10
CA HIS A 52 14.37 17.70 0.28
C HIS A 52 15.27 18.91 -0.01
N ILE A 53 14.69 20.05 -0.36
CA ILE A 53 15.42 21.30 -0.57
C ILE A 53 16.14 21.74 0.72
N THR A 54 15.43 21.71 1.86
CA THR A 54 15.99 22.11 3.15
C THR A 54 17.15 21.18 3.56
N MET A 55 17.03 19.87 3.37
CA MET A 55 18.13 18.93 3.64
C MET A 55 19.34 19.21 2.77
N ASN A 56 19.14 19.49 1.48
CA ASN A 56 20.22 19.82 0.56
C ASN A 56 20.91 21.16 0.91
N GLN A 57 20.18 22.12 1.45
CA GLN A 57 20.73 23.41 1.88
C GLN A 57 21.45 23.31 3.23
N LEU A 58 20.95 22.51 4.17
CA LEU A 58 21.52 22.37 5.51
C LEU A 58 22.75 21.46 5.52
N GLY A 59 22.86 20.51 4.59
CA GLY A 59 24.00 19.58 4.51
C GLY A 59 25.36 20.32 4.44
N PRO A 60 25.58 21.27 3.50
CA PRO A 60 26.82 22.03 3.43
C PRO A 60 27.10 22.89 4.68
N VAL A 61 26.06 23.46 5.29
CA VAL A 61 26.18 24.26 6.54
C VAL A 61 26.62 23.39 7.71
N ALA A 62 26.09 22.17 7.80
CA ALA A 62 26.52 21.21 8.82
C ALA A 62 27.97 20.79 8.65
N ILE A 63 28.38 20.49 7.44
CA ILE A 63 29.74 20.11 7.12
C ILE A 63 30.67 21.29 7.45
N ALA A 64 30.34 22.51 7.07
CA ALA A 64 31.11 23.71 7.42
C ALA A 64 31.19 23.90 8.94
N GLY A 65 30.08 23.73 9.68
CA GLY A 65 30.05 23.81 11.13
C GLY A 65 30.94 22.75 11.82
N MET A 66 30.95 21.52 11.32
CA MET A 66 31.83 20.46 11.78
C MET A 66 33.31 20.75 11.50
N LEU A 67 33.63 21.29 10.31
CA LEU A 67 35.01 21.67 9.96
C LEU A 67 35.51 22.84 10.79
N LEU A 68 34.69 23.83 11.07
CA LEU A 68 35.03 24.97 11.92
C LEU A 68 35.25 24.54 13.38
N SER A 69 34.41 23.65 13.92
CA SER A 69 34.57 23.12 15.27
C SER A 69 35.81 22.22 15.38
N ALA A 70 36.14 21.43 14.38
CA ALA A 70 37.37 20.64 14.31
C ALA A 70 38.63 21.54 14.21
N GLY A 71 38.55 22.65 13.43
CA GLY A 71 39.60 23.66 13.36
C GLY A 71 39.84 24.40 14.67
N ALA A 72 38.78 24.77 15.38
CA ALA A 72 38.86 25.37 16.72
C ALA A 72 39.50 24.45 17.76
N LEU A 73 39.18 23.13 17.69
CA LEU A 73 39.80 22.12 18.52
C LEU A 73 41.31 21.94 18.24
N ALA A 74 41.69 21.96 16.95
CA ALA A 74 43.10 21.86 16.57
C ALA A 74 43.95 23.05 17.07
N THR A 75 43.37 24.24 17.16
CA THR A 75 44.04 25.43 17.74
C THR A 75 44.13 25.41 19.26
N THR A 76 43.11 24.89 19.96
CA THR A 76 43.11 24.74 21.45
C THR A 76 44.06 23.65 21.93
N VAL A 77 44.20 22.57 21.16
CA VAL A 77 45.19 21.47 21.46
C VAL A 77 46.62 21.94 21.27
N ARG A 78 46.86 22.94 20.38
CA ARG A 78 48.20 23.48 20.14
C ARG A 78 48.65 24.54 21.18
N SER A 79 47.69 25.16 21.89
CA SER A 79 47.99 26.07 23.01
C SER A 79 48.05 25.25 24.32
N ARG A 80 49.23 24.97 24.80
CA ARG A 80 49.53 24.16 26.01
C ARG A 80 49.02 24.66 27.34
N ASN A 81 48.06 25.63 27.38
CA ASN A 81 47.71 26.36 28.61
C ASN A 81 46.19 26.54 28.88
N VAL A 82 45.33 25.66 28.38
CA VAL A 82 43.91 25.71 28.80
C VAL A 82 43.50 24.30 29.23
N GLY A 83 43.28 24.15 30.56
CA GLY A 83 42.65 22.98 31.16
C GLY A 83 41.20 22.86 30.65
N GLY A 84 41.04 22.48 29.40
CA GLY A 84 39.74 22.21 28.78
C GLY A 84 39.14 20.97 29.41
N SER A 85 38.02 21.11 30.14
CA SER A 85 37.30 19.96 30.62
C SER A 85 36.81 19.11 29.45
N PRO A 86 36.76 17.76 29.57
CA PRO A 86 36.21 16.88 28.55
C PRO A 86 34.80 17.27 28.06
N ILE A 87 34.05 17.97 28.87
CA ILE A 87 32.70 18.49 28.58
C ILE A 87 32.74 19.62 27.54
N GLY A 88 33.74 20.51 27.56
CA GLY A 88 33.89 21.57 26.56
C GLY A 88 34.20 21.07 25.16
N ILE A 89 34.99 19.99 25.05
CA ILE A 89 35.37 19.38 23.78
C ILE A 89 34.15 18.60 23.19
N ALA A 90 33.43 17.84 24.01
CA ALA A 90 32.22 17.16 23.61
C ALA A 90 31.14 18.13 23.13
N GLY A 91 30.96 19.26 23.82
CA GLY A 91 29.97 20.29 23.45
C GLY A 91 30.29 21.00 22.14
N ALA A 92 31.58 21.22 21.80
CA ALA A 92 32.00 21.81 20.53
C ALA A 92 31.77 20.87 19.34
N LEU A 93 31.87 19.55 19.53
CA LEU A 93 31.64 18.54 18.50
C LEU A 93 30.15 18.23 18.27
N THR A 94 29.35 18.25 19.34
CA THR A 94 27.91 17.90 19.27
C THR A 94 27.02 19.11 19.03
N GLY A 95 27.49 20.34 19.34
CA GLY A 95 26.73 21.59 19.21
C GLY A 95 26.11 21.81 17.81
N PRO A 96 26.88 21.76 16.73
CA PRO A 96 26.36 21.97 15.38
C PRO A 96 25.35 20.89 14.97
N ALA A 97 25.59 19.63 15.31
CA ALA A 97 24.67 18.53 15.01
C ALA A 97 23.35 18.66 15.80
N GLU A 98 23.41 19.11 17.06
CA GLU A 98 22.23 19.34 17.88
C GLU A 98 21.42 20.55 17.41
N ILE A 99 22.07 21.65 17.01
CA ILE A 99 21.41 22.82 16.40
C ILE A 99 20.67 22.39 15.12
N MET A 100 21.32 21.62 14.26
CA MET A 100 20.70 21.09 13.06
C MET A 100 19.53 20.17 13.36
N ARG A 101 19.69 19.24 14.30
CA ARG A 101 18.62 18.36 14.74
C ARG A 101 17.41 19.15 15.26
N ARG A 102 17.62 20.18 16.07
CA ARG A 102 16.55 21.05 16.59
C ARG A 102 15.87 21.85 15.49
N ALA A 103 16.64 22.41 14.54
CA ALA A 103 16.10 23.13 13.39
C ALA A 103 15.24 22.20 12.53
N MET A 104 15.71 20.98 12.27
CA MET A 104 14.96 19.99 11.49
C MET A 104 13.67 19.54 12.20
N LEU A 105 13.71 19.29 13.50
CA LEU A 105 12.53 18.95 14.30
C LEU A 105 11.53 20.11 14.37
N SER A 106 11.99 21.35 14.43
CA SER A 106 11.12 22.54 14.38
C SER A 106 10.45 22.67 13.02
N TYR A 107 11.20 22.45 11.95
CA TYR A 107 10.69 22.45 10.57
C TYR A 107 9.64 21.35 10.35
N GLN A 108 9.90 20.13 10.83
CA GLN A 108 8.93 19.04 10.79
C GLN A 108 7.65 19.38 11.54
N ARG A 109 7.75 19.95 12.76
CA ARG A 109 6.57 20.38 13.53
C ARG A 109 5.72 21.41 12.79
N ALA A 110 6.35 22.37 12.11
CA ALA A 110 5.62 23.38 11.33
C ALA A 110 4.86 22.74 10.14
N HIS A 111 5.47 21.76 9.47
CA HIS A 111 4.83 21.02 8.37
C HIS A 111 3.66 20.17 8.88
N GLU A 112 3.84 19.50 10.01
CA GLU A 112 2.78 18.73 10.64
C GLU A 112 1.59 19.60 11.02
N GLN A 113 1.84 20.74 11.64
CA GLN A 113 0.80 21.71 12.02
C GLN A 113 0.07 22.25 10.77
N ALA A 114 0.79 22.55 9.70
CA ALA A 114 0.20 23.01 8.45
C ALA A 114 -0.67 21.90 7.79
N ALA A 115 -0.21 20.64 7.81
CA ALA A 115 -0.97 19.51 7.32
C ALA A 115 -2.25 19.26 8.14
N ASP A 116 -2.18 19.41 9.47
CA ASP A 116 -3.33 19.31 10.38
C ASP A 116 -4.38 20.38 10.12
N ILE A 117 -3.96 21.64 9.97
CA ILE A 117 -4.88 22.75 9.64
C ILE A 117 -5.54 22.51 8.28
N ALA A 118 -4.76 22.05 7.31
CA ALA A 118 -5.30 21.68 6.00
C ALA A 118 -6.29 20.51 6.10
N ALA A 119 -5.99 19.49 6.90
CA ALA A 119 -6.89 18.36 7.15
C ALA A 119 -8.23 18.81 7.74
N LEU A 120 -8.21 19.64 8.79
CA LEU A 120 -9.43 20.18 9.40
C LEU A 120 -10.27 20.98 8.38
N ARG A 121 -9.61 21.78 7.52
CA ARG A 121 -10.28 22.52 6.46
C ARG A 121 -10.91 21.59 5.44
N TYR A 122 -10.22 20.53 5.01
CA TYR A 122 -10.75 19.55 4.05
C TYR A 122 -11.94 18.80 4.64
N LEU A 123 -11.83 18.34 5.88
CA LEU A 123 -12.91 17.65 6.57
C LEU A 123 -14.14 18.56 6.72
N LYS A 124 -13.95 19.84 7.08
CA LYS A 124 -15.03 20.82 7.15
C LYS A 124 -15.68 21.03 5.78
N THR A 125 -14.89 21.22 4.72
CA THR A 125 -15.38 21.44 3.34
C THR A 125 -16.18 20.24 2.83
N THR A 126 -15.75 19.03 3.17
CA THR A 126 -16.41 17.78 2.77
C THR A 126 -17.51 17.34 3.75
N LYS A 127 -17.86 18.18 4.73
CA LYS A 127 -18.88 17.91 5.76
C LYS A 127 -18.59 16.65 6.59
N GLN A 128 -17.32 16.36 6.81
CA GLN A 128 -16.83 15.22 7.58
C GLN A 128 -16.49 15.62 9.02
N SER A 129 -16.62 14.68 9.95
CA SER A 129 -16.14 14.88 11.32
C SER A 129 -14.62 14.79 11.38
N ALA A 130 -13.99 15.59 12.21
CA ALA A 130 -12.57 15.45 12.53
C ALA A 130 -12.29 14.46 13.70
N ARG A 131 -13.34 13.89 14.31
CA ARG A 131 -13.19 12.94 15.42
C ARG A 131 -12.33 11.74 15.08
N GLY A 132 -12.50 11.19 13.87
CA GLY A 132 -11.72 10.03 13.43
C GLY A 132 -10.23 10.30 13.39
N LEU A 133 -9.81 11.47 12.88
CA LEU A 133 -8.42 11.90 12.91
C LEU A 133 -7.91 11.95 14.36
N LEU A 134 -8.66 12.59 15.26
CA LEU A 134 -8.27 12.70 16.67
C LEU A 134 -8.21 11.35 17.39
N VAL A 135 -9.13 10.42 17.10
CA VAL A 135 -9.10 9.05 17.63
C VAL A 135 -7.83 8.35 17.19
N THR A 136 -7.47 8.46 15.92
CA THR A 136 -6.25 7.88 15.36
C THR A 136 -5.01 8.45 16.04
N LEU A 137 -4.90 9.77 16.09
CA LEU A 137 -3.74 10.44 16.68
C LEU A 137 -3.61 10.15 18.19
N ASN A 138 -4.72 10.11 18.93
CA ASN A 138 -4.72 9.79 20.36
C ASN A 138 -4.27 8.35 20.62
N ARG A 139 -4.75 7.37 19.82
CA ARG A 139 -4.30 5.98 19.89
C ARG A 139 -2.79 5.86 19.68
N MET A 140 -2.26 6.52 18.65
CA MET A 140 -0.83 6.53 18.37
C MET A 140 -0.01 7.17 19.48
N HIS A 141 -0.49 8.26 20.04
CA HIS A 141 0.16 8.90 21.18
C HIS A 141 0.24 7.95 22.37
N GLN A 142 -0.85 7.26 22.71
CA GLN A 142 -0.87 6.27 23.78
C GLN A 142 0.06 5.09 23.48
N ASP A 143 0.01 4.52 22.27
CA ASP A 143 0.88 3.41 21.89
C ASP A 143 2.37 3.77 21.97
N SER A 144 2.74 5.03 21.65
CA SER A 144 4.12 5.50 21.75
C SER A 144 4.62 5.63 23.19
N MET A 145 3.74 5.93 24.14
CA MET A 145 4.10 6.05 25.57
C MET A 145 4.32 4.69 26.25
N PHE A 146 3.65 3.62 25.78
CA PHE A 146 3.68 2.30 26.40
C PHE A 146 4.66 1.32 25.74
N ARG A 147 5.19 1.62 24.55
CA ARG A 147 6.15 0.77 23.87
C ARG A 147 7.58 1.07 24.27
N THR A 148 8.18 0.18 25.06
CA THR A 148 9.60 0.20 25.40
C THR A 148 10.50 -0.33 24.28
N ALA A 149 9.95 -1.06 23.30
CA ALA A 149 10.67 -1.64 22.18
C ALA A 149 10.02 -1.24 20.86
N GLY A 150 10.63 -0.27 20.18
CA GLY A 150 10.26 0.16 18.82
C GLY A 150 9.13 1.20 18.78
N VAL A 151 9.46 2.43 18.39
CA VAL A 151 8.48 3.49 18.16
C VAL A 151 7.68 3.16 16.89
N ASP A 152 6.38 3.47 16.89
CA ASP A 152 5.53 3.29 15.71
C ASP A 152 6.10 4.10 14.53
N PRO A 153 6.25 3.52 13.33
CA PRO A 153 6.79 4.22 12.15
C PRO A 153 6.05 5.51 11.80
N TYR A 154 4.75 5.58 12.07
CA TYR A 154 3.99 6.81 11.86
C TYR A 154 4.39 7.92 12.84
N VAL A 155 4.61 7.60 14.11
CA VAL A 155 5.05 8.58 15.12
C VAL A 155 6.45 9.10 14.80
N ILE A 156 7.31 8.28 14.19
CA ILE A 156 8.63 8.73 13.73
C ILE A 156 8.51 9.72 12.58
N SER A 157 7.64 9.43 11.60
CA SER A 157 7.43 10.31 10.44
C SER A 157 6.56 11.53 10.76
N HIS A 158 5.65 11.41 11.74
CA HIS A 158 4.70 12.45 12.15
C HIS A 158 4.73 12.67 13.67
N PRO A 159 5.73 13.38 14.23
CA PRO A 159 5.87 13.59 15.66
C PRO A 159 4.62 14.22 16.29
N LEU A 160 4.11 13.60 17.35
CA LEU A 160 2.87 13.96 18.03
C LEU A 160 3.13 14.47 19.46
N PRO A 161 3.57 15.71 19.65
CA PRO A 161 3.59 16.30 20.99
C PRO A 161 2.15 16.49 21.52
N ALA A 162 1.96 16.34 22.83
CA ALA A 162 0.66 16.47 23.47
C ALA A 162 -0.03 17.82 23.17
N GLU A 163 0.76 18.87 23.03
CA GLU A 163 0.31 20.21 22.67
C GLU A 163 -0.37 20.26 21.31
N ARG A 164 0.18 19.54 20.31
CA ARG A 164 -0.40 19.43 18.96
C ARG A 164 -1.78 18.77 19.01
N LEU A 165 -1.91 17.69 19.77
CA LEU A 165 -3.20 16.98 19.93
C LEU A 165 -4.25 17.85 20.63
N SER A 166 -3.87 18.63 21.65
CA SER A 166 -4.75 19.56 22.36
C SER A 166 -5.22 20.70 21.46
N TYR A 167 -4.30 21.31 20.70
CA TYR A 167 -4.61 22.34 19.72
C TYR A 167 -5.61 21.84 18.66
N LEU A 168 -5.33 20.68 18.06
CA LEU A 168 -6.21 20.07 17.07
C LEU A 168 -7.60 19.78 17.62
N ARG A 169 -7.70 19.29 18.86
CA ARG A 169 -8.98 19.00 19.50
C ARG A 169 -9.83 20.26 19.64
N ASN A 170 -9.25 21.36 20.08
CA ASN A 170 -9.96 22.63 20.23
C ASN A 170 -10.46 23.16 18.88
N GLN A 171 -9.59 23.18 17.87
CA GLN A 171 -9.96 23.63 16.53
C GLN A 171 -11.03 22.72 15.86
N ALA A 172 -10.92 21.41 16.06
CA ALA A 172 -11.87 20.46 15.53
C ALA A 172 -13.27 20.58 16.15
N ALA A 173 -13.34 20.91 17.45
CA ALA A 173 -14.60 21.09 18.17
C ALA A 173 -15.44 22.27 17.66
N GLU A 174 -14.81 23.27 17.05
CA GLU A 174 -15.48 24.44 16.43
C GLU A 174 -16.18 24.08 15.11
N SER A 175 -15.93 22.88 14.56
CA SER A 175 -16.54 22.46 13.31
C SER A 175 -18.03 22.17 13.49
N PRO A 176 -18.92 22.74 12.64
CA PRO A 176 -20.35 22.39 12.64
C PRO A 176 -20.60 20.91 12.33
N TYR A 177 -19.59 20.21 11.79
CA TYR A 177 -19.64 18.79 11.43
C TYR A 177 -18.97 17.90 12.49
N TRP A 178 -18.67 18.42 13.66
CA TRP A 178 -18.03 17.65 14.75
C TRP A 178 -18.74 16.33 15.04
N ASN A 179 -20.07 16.33 15.08
CA ASN A 179 -20.89 15.16 15.35
C ASN A 179 -21.38 14.41 14.08
N ALA A 180 -20.88 14.78 12.90
CA ALA A 180 -21.23 14.09 11.68
C ALA A 180 -20.81 12.62 11.75
N LYS A 181 -21.71 11.72 11.32
CA LYS A 181 -21.46 10.27 11.28
C LYS A 181 -21.29 9.82 9.85
N ASP A 182 -20.45 8.82 9.68
CA ASP A 182 -20.31 8.15 8.39
C ASP A 182 -21.64 7.50 7.97
N PRO A 183 -21.99 7.51 6.68
CA PRO A 183 -23.10 6.75 6.18
C PRO A 183 -22.97 5.26 6.51
N ALA A 184 -24.05 4.62 6.96
CA ALA A 184 -24.04 3.20 7.33
C ALA A 184 -23.56 2.28 6.19
N THR A 185 -23.76 2.70 4.94
CA THR A 185 -23.24 1.98 3.77
C THR A 185 -21.72 2.04 3.67
N LEU A 186 -21.12 3.18 4.02
CA LEU A 186 -19.67 3.36 4.04
C LEU A 186 -19.05 2.57 5.20
N GLN A 187 -19.66 2.63 6.39
CA GLN A 187 -19.23 1.82 7.55
C GLN A 187 -19.21 0.32 7.19
N ARG A 188 -20.30 -0.20 6.60
CA ARG A 188 -20.34 -1.62 6.18
C ARG A 188 -19.25 -1.97 5.17
N ARG A 189 -18.95 -1.08 4.20
CA ARG A 189 -17.86 -1.31 3.24
C ARG A 189 -16.50 -1.34 3.93
N HIS A 190 -16.30 -0.45 4.89
CA HIS A 190 -15.09 -0.41 5.71
C HIS A 190 -14.94 -1.69 6.54
N ASP A 191 -16.00 -2.11 7.24
CA ASP A 191 -16.00 -3.34 8.04
C ASP A 191 -15.65 -4.57 7.19
N MET A 192 -16.17 -4.66 5.97
CA MET A 192 -15.87 -5.76 5.04
C MET A 192 -14.41 -5.72 4.55
N ALA A 193 -13.90 -4.53 4.20
CA ALA A 193 -12.51 -4.35 3.78
C ALA A 193 -11.53 -4.68 4.94
N ARG A 194 -11.84 -4.20 6.13
CA ARG A 194 -11.11 -4.49 7.37
C ARG A 194 -11.10 -5.99 7.66
N ALA A 195 -12.26 -6.64 7.59
CA ALA A 195 -12.40 -8.08 7.80
C ALA A 195 -11.56 -8.89 6.79
N LYS A 196 -11.57 -8.49 5.51
CA LYS A 196 -10.75 -9.10 4.47
C LYS A 196 -9.26 -8.96 4.78
N LEU A 197 -8.79 -7.76 5.11
CA LEU A 197 -7.38 -7.52 5.43
C LEU A 197 -6.92 -8.25 6.69
N VAL A 198 -7.68 -8.16 7.79
CA VAL A 198 -7.35 -8.89 9.02
C VAL A 198 -7.22 -10.38 8.75
N ALA A 199 -8.13 -10.95 7.96
CA ALA A 199 -8.13 -12.38 7.69
C ALA A 199 -7.06 -12.81 6.66
N PHE A 200 -6.63 -11.94 5.73
CA PHE A 200 -5.56 -12.26 4.78
C PHE A 200 -4.15 -11.91 5.28
N VAL A 201 -4.00 -10.89 6.11
CA VAL A 201 -2.69 -10.43 6.61
C VAL A 201 -2.38 -11.02 7.99
N GLY A 202 -3.41 -11.20 8.82
CA GLY A 202 -3.31 -11.76 10.16
C GLY A 202 -3.12 -13.27 10.19
N ASP A 203 -2.98 -13.79 11.39
CA ASP A 203 -2.96 -15.23 11.69
C ASP A 203 -4.33 -15.72 12.22
N ALA A 204 -4.45 -17.03 12.42
CA ALA A 204 -5.69 -17.65 12.89
C ALA A 204 -6.14 -17.13 14.26
N SER A 205 -5.18 -16.84 15.15
CA SER A 205 -5.49 -16.35 16.51
C SER A 205 -6.03 -14.93 16.48
N GLU A 206 -5.49 -14.07 15.61
CA GLU A 206 -5.97 -12.72 15.42
C GLU A 206 -7.38 -12.68 14.82
N VAL A 207 -7.65 -13.54 13.83
CA VAL A 207 -9.01 -13.69 13.28
C VAL A 207 -9.99 -14.11 14.38
N GLY A 208 -9.61 -15.09 15.22
CA GLY A 208 -10.45 -15.55 16.33
C GLY A 208 -10.71 -14.48 17.38
N ARG A 209 -9.69 -13.68 17.73
CA ARG A 209 -9.83 -12.58 18.70
C ARG A 209 -10.68 -11.44 18.17
N ARG A 210 -10.44 -10.98 16.93
CA ARG A 210 -11.14 -9.81 16.36
C ARG A 210 -12.56 -10.15 15.90
N TYR A 211 -12.80 -11.41 15.50
CA TYR A 211 -14.07 -11.88 14.96
C TYR A 211 -14.53 -13.19 15.63
N PRO A 212 -14.82 -13.14 16.95
CA PRO A 212 -15.22 -14.32 17.72
C PRO A 212 -16.53 -14.92 17.19
N LEU A 213 -16.82 -16.20 17.53
CA LEU A 213 -18.00 -16.92 17.04
C LEU A 213 -19.32 -16.26 17.44
N LYS A 214 -19.36 -15.55 18.56
CA LYS A 214 -20.53 -14.80 19.02
C LYS A 214 -20.87 -13.61 18.11
N ASP A 215 -19.89 -13.05 17.40
CA ASP A 215 -20.13 -11.99 16.42
C ASP A 215 -20.67 -12.58 15.12
N GLN A 216 -21.98 -12.36 14.89
CA GLN A 216 -22.69 -12.85 13.70
C GLN A 216 -22.81 -11.79 12.59
N SER A 217 -22.11 -10.65 12.71
CA SER A 217 -22.06 -9.65 11.65
C SER A 217 -21.53 -10.24 10.34
N LEU A 218 -21.94 -9.67 9.22
CA LEU A 218 -21.50 -10.14 7.90
C LEU A 218 -19.97 -10.06 7.75
N ALA A 219 -19.35 -9.00 8.30
CA ALA A 219 -17.91 -8.82 8.30
C ALA A 219 -17.19 -9.92 9.10
N ALA A 220 -17.70 -10.26 10.29
CA ALA A 220 -17.12 -11.31 11.10
C ALA A 220 -17.26 -12.70 10.44
N ARG A 221 -18.42 -13.00 9.86
CA ARG A 221 -18.61 -14.24 9.08
C ARG A 221 -17.69 -14.30 7.88
N TYR A 222 -17.46 -13.16 7.19
CA TYR A 222 -16.54 -13.08 6.06
C TYR A 222 -15.09 -13.30 6.49
N ALA A 223 -14.64 -12.67 7.58
CA ALA A 223 -13.30 -12.89 8.13
C ALA A 223 -13.08 -14.37 8.50
N ARG A 224 -14.05 -15.01 9.17
CA ARG A 224 -13.96 -16.43 9.54
C ARG A 224 -13.95 -17.36 8.32
N ALA A 225 -14.72 -17.05 7.29
CA ALA A 225 -14.69 -17.83 6.05
C ALA A 225 -13.32 -17.75 5.33
N ILE A 226 -12.68 -16.57 5.34
CA ILE A 226 -11.30 -16.41 4.86
C ILE A 226 -10.33 -17.17 5.77
N GLY A 227 -10.47 -17.08 7.08
CA GLY A 227 -9.66 -17.83 8.03
C GLY A 227 -9.77 -19.36 7.84
N ALA A 228 -10.97 -19.86 7.62
CA ALA A 228 -11.22 -21.27 7.31
C ALA A 228 -10.55 -21.71 6.00
N TYR A 229 -10.54 -20.84 4.98
CA TYR A 229 -9.84 -21.08 3.72
C TYR A 229 -8.32 -21.08 3.89
N ARG A 230 -7.77 -20.12 4.65
CA ARG A 230 -6.32 -19.97 4.80
C ARG A 230 -5.67 -20.98 5.76
N PHE A 231 -6.37 -21.34 6.82
CA PHE A 231 -5.82 -22.10 7.95
C PHE A 231 -6.56 -23.43 8.21
N GLY A 232 -7.66 -23.67 7.53
CA GLY A 232 -8.52 -24.82 7.77
C GLY A 232 -8.67 -25.73 6.56
N ARG A 233 -9.85 -26.35 6.46
CA ARG A 233 -10.18 -27.28 5.38
C ARG A 233 -10.98 -26.59 4.29
N LEU A 234 -10.61 -26.81 3.03
CA LEU A 234 -11.23 -26.19 1.86
C LEU A 234 -12.77 -26.38 1.84
N ASP A 235 -13.25 -27.60 2.07
CA ASP A 235 -14.69 -27.86 1.99
C ASP A 235 -15.49 -27.13 3.07
N ALA A 236 -14.93 -27.01 4.28
CA ALA A 236 -15.51 -26.22 5.36
C ALA A 236 -15.53 -24.71 4.99
N ALA A 237 -14.46 -24.21 4.40
CA ALA A 237 -14.38 -22.83 3.92
C ALA A 237 -15.40 -22.55 2.82
N VAL A 238 -15.51 -23.43 1.83
CA VAL A 238 -16.51 -23.32 0.73
C VAL A 238 -17.92 -23.30 1.29
N GLY A 239 -18.24 -24.17 2.27
CA GLY A 239 -19.54 -24.17 2.94
C GLY A 239 -19.87 -22.86 3.64
N GLN A 240 -18.89 -22.25 4.35
CA GLN A 240 -19.05 -20.94 4.97
C GLN A 240 -19.25 -19.83 3.93
N ILE A 241 -18.47 -19.86 2.84
CA ILE A 241 -18.59 -18.87 1.74
C ILE A 241 -19.97 -19.00 1.06
N ASP A 242 -20.45 -20.22 0.85
CA ASP A 242 -21.81 -20.45 0.32
C ASP A 242 -22.88 -19.90 1.25
N GLY A 243 -22.66 -19.98 2.57
CA GLY A 243 -23.50 -19.30 3.56
C GLY A 243 -23.54 -17.78 3.38
N LEU A 244 -22.42 -17.15 3.06
CA LEU A 244 -22.35 -15.70 2.74
C LEU A 244 -23.06 -15.38 1.44
N ILE A 245 -22.85 -16.18 0.39
CA ILE A 245 -23.51 -16.02 -0.92
C ILE A 245 -25.03 -16.13 -0.79
N ARG A 246 -25.54 -17.05 0.03
CA ARG A 246 -26.99 -17.16 0.29
C ARG A 246 -27.57 -15.86 0.89
N VAL A 247 -26.82 -15.20 1.77
CA VAL A 247 -27.25 -13.91 2.38
C VAL A 247 -27.18 -12.75 1.40
N GLN A 248 -26.14 -12.71 0.56
CA GLN A 248 -25.94 -11.66 -0.42
C GLN A 248 -25.52 -12.23 -1.79
N LYS A 249 -26.50 -12.73 -2.55
CA LYS A 249 -26.31 -13.40 -3.86
C LYS A 249 -25.58 -12.54 -4.91
N ASN A 250 -25.67 -11.22 -4.78
CA ASN A 250 -25.10 -10.27 -5.73
C ASN A 250 -23.85 -9.57 -5.18
N ASN A 251 -23.22 -10.09 -4.14
CA ASN A 251 -21.96 -9.56 -3.65
C ASN A 251 -20.78 -10.18 -4.44
N PRO A 252 -20.07 -9.41 -5.27
CA PRO A 252 -19.00 -9.96 -6.11
C PRO A 252 -17.85 -10.56 -5.30
N TRP A 253 -17.58 -10.01 -4.12
CA TRP A 253 -16.46 -10.40 -3.27
C TRP A 253 -16.63 -11.77 -2.61
N PHE A 254 -17.86 -12.24 -2.44
CA PHE A 254 -18.11 -13.59 -1.94
C PHE A 254 -17.92 -14.64 -3.04
N HIS A 255 -18.32 -14.30 -4.26
CA HIS A 255 -18.06 -15.15 -5.42
C HIS A 255 -16.56 -15.18 -5.77
N GLU A 256 -15.88 -14.02 -5.67
CA GLU A 256 -14.43 -13.93 -5.80
C GLU A 256 -13.72 -14.82 -4.79
N LEU A 257 -14.07 -14.72 -3.49
CA LEU A 257 -13.46 -15.54 -2.44
C LEU A 257 -13.71 -17.04 -2.69
N LYS A 258 -14.92 -17.43 -3.13
CA LYS A 258 -15.19 -18.83 -3.50
C LYS A 258 -14.29 -19.29 -4.63
N GLY A 259 -14.16 -18.48 -5.66
CA GLY A 259 -13.30 -18.78 -6.80
C GLY A 259 -11.83 -18.88 -6.41
N GLN A 260 -11.34 -17.96 -5.58
CA GLN A 260 -9.96 -17.98 -5.08
C GLN A 260 -9.69 -19.25 -4.27
N ALA A 261 -10.55 -19.54 -3.28
CA ALA A 261 -10.41 -20.72 -2.44
C ALA A 261 -10.38 -22.03 -3.25
N LEU A 262 -11.26 -22.15 -4.24
CA LEU A 262 -11.30 -23.33 -5.11
C LEU A 262 -10.07 -23.42 -6.04
N LEU A 263 -9.62 -22.28 -6.59
CA LEU A 263 -8.45 -22.23 -7.46
C LEU A 263 -7.18 -22.63 -6.70
N GLU A 264 -6.91 -21.99 -5.58
CA GLU A 264 -5.73 -22.24 -4.75
C GLU A 264 -5.81 -23.61 -4.04
N GLY A 265 -7.02 -24.11 -3.80
CA GLY A 265 -7.29 -25.46 -3.31
C GLY A 265 -7.21 -26.56 -4.38
N GLY A 266 -6.65 -26.29 -5.58
CA GLY A 266 -6.43 -27.27 -6.63
C GLY A 266 -7.70 -27.70 -7.40
N ARG A 267 -8.79 -26.92 -7.31
CA ARG A 267 -10.05 -27.19 -8.01
C ARG A 267 -10.38 -26.13 -9.07
N PRO A 268 -9.47 -25.84 -10.04
CA PRO A 268 -9.62 -24.73 -10.98
C PRO A 268 -10.89 -24.84 -11.84
N GLY A 269 -11.32 -26.06 -12.20
CA GLY A 269 -12.56 -26.27 -12.94
C GLY A 269 -13.80 -25.77 -12.22
N GLN A 270 -13.85 -25.93 -10.89
CA GLN A 270 -14.94 -25.44 -10.03
C GLN A 270 -14.84 -23.95 -9.75
N ALA A 271 -13.64 -23.36 -9.82
CA ALA A 271 -13.40 -21.93 -9.60
C ALA A 271 -13.96 -21.05 -10.73
N VAL A 272 -14.08 -21.56 -11.95
CA VAL A 272 -14.48 -20.77 -13.13
C VAL A 272 -15.87 -20.15 -12.97
N ALA A 273 -16.86 -20.93 -12.55
CA ALA A 273 -18.25 -20.45 -12.45
C ALA A 273 -18.41 -19.30 -11.42
N PRO A 274 -17.91 -19.41 -10.17
CA PRO A 274 -17.96 -18.30 -9.22
C PRO A 274 -17.16 -17.09 -9.69
N LEU A 275 -15.99 -17.26 -10.33
CA LEU A 275 -15.21 -16.13 -10.85
C LEU A 275 -15.91 -15.41 -12.02
N LYS A 276 -16.58 -16.15 -12.91
CA LYS A 276 -17.44 -15.55 -13.94
C LYS A 276 -18.56 -14.72 -13.31
N ARG A 277 -19.20 -15.27 -12.27
CA ARG A 277 -20.25 -14.53 -11.56
C ARG A 277 -19.70 -13.28 -10.88
N ALA A 278 -18.57 -13.37 -10.19
CA ALA A 278 -17.90 -12.24 -9.58
C ALA A 278 -17.58 -11.13 -10.59
N LEU A 279 -17.01 -11.52 -11.75
CA LEU A 279 -16.67 -10.58 -12.82
C LEU A 279 -17.91 -9.94 -13.47
N ALA A 280 -19.01 -10.68 -13.62
CA ALA A 280 -20.26 -10.14 -14.11
C ALA A 280 -20.85 -9.09 -13.16
N LEU A 281 -20.69 -9.28 -11.84
CA LEU A 281 -21.13 -8.33 -10.80
C LEU A 281 -20.18 -7.13 -10.64
N ALA A 282 -18.91 -7.30 -10.95
CA ALA A 282 -17.86 -6.27 -10.85
C ALA A 282 -17.00 -6.21 -12.12
N PRO A 283 -17.53 -5.75 -13.27
CA PRO A 283 -16.87 -5.87 -14.58
C PRO A 283 -15.57 -5.05 -14.72
N ARG A 284 -15.33 -4.11 -13.82
CA ARG A 284 -14.12 -3.27 -13.78
C ARG A 284 -13.04 -3.82 -12.83
N ALA A 285 -13.32 -4.89 -12.09
CA ALA A 285 -12.37 -5.47 -11.15
C ALA A 285 -11.32 -6.33 -11.89
N THR A 286 -10.23 -5.71 -12.31
CA THR A 286 -9.13 -6.38 -13.00
C THR A 286 -8.54 -7.55 -12.22
N PRO A 287 -8.36 -7.51 -10.88
CA PRO A 287 -7.88 -8.67 -10.13
C PRO A 287 -8.78 -9.91 -10.27
N ILE A 288 -10.11 -9.74 -10.28
CA ILE A 288 -11.06 -10.84 -10.52
C ILE A 288 -10.90 -11.38 -11.96
N ARG A 289 -10.69 -10.49 -12.91
CA ARG A 289 -10.45 -10.86 -14.32
C ARG A 289 -9.18 -11.69 -14.48
N VAL A 290 -8.08 -11.28 -13.84
CA VAL A 290 -6.82 -12.03 -13.85
C VAL A 290 -7.00 -13.40 -13.21
N MET A 291 -7.68 -13.46 -12.07
CA MET A 291 -7.97 -14.72 -11.37
C MET A 291 -8.84 -15.67 -12.21
N LEU A 292 -9.84 -15.14 -12.93
CA LEU A 292 -10.63 -15.94 -13.87
C LEU A 292 -9.76 -16.49 -14.99
N GLY A 293 -8.89 -15.64 -15.58
CA GLY A 293 -7.95 -16.07 -16.60
C GLY A 293 -7.01 -17.18 -16.10
N HIS A 294 -6.46 -17.02 -14.91
CA HIS A 294 -5.65 -18.05 -14.25
C HIS A 294 -6.44 -19.35 -14.05
N ALA A 295 -7.66 -19.28 -13.52
CA ALA A 295 -8.49 -20.48 -13.31
C ALA A 295 -8.79 -21.21 -14.65
N LEU A 296 -9.09 -20.47 -15.71
CA LEU A 296 -9.32 -21.05 -17.05
C LEU A 296 -8.07 -21.77 -17.58
N VAL A 297 -6.89 -21.15 -17.47
CA VAL A 297 -5.61 -21.77 -17.86
C VAL A 297 -5.31 -22.99 -17.00
N ALA A 298 -5.48 -22.89 -15.69
CA ALA A 298 -5.17 -23.96 -14.73
C ALA A 298 -6.05 -25.22 -14.91
N THR A 299 -7.19 -25.11 -15.61
CA THR A 299 -8.01 -26.30 -15.93
C THR A 299 -7.31 -27.29 -16.85
N GLY A 300 -6.24 -26.89 -17.54
CA GLY A 300 -5.58 -27.71 -18.55
C GLY A 300 -6.37 -27.95 -19.84
N ASN A 301 -7.61 -27.49 -19.94
CA ASN A 301 -8.49 -27.73 -21.06
C ASN A 301 -8.19 -26.75 -22.23
N PRO A 302 -7.74 -27.26 -23.41
CA PRO A 302 -7.44 -26.41 -24.55
C PRO A 302 -8.64 -25.58 -25.05
N ALA A 303 -9.86 -26.09 -24.92
CA ALA A 303 -11.05 -25.35 -25.30
C ALA A 303 -11.27 -24.09 -24.48
N ARG A 304 -10.75 -24.03 -23.25
CA ARG A 304 -10.80 -22.86 -22.38
C ARG A 304 -9.65 -21.87 -22.59
N ALA A 305 -8.61 -22.27 -23.30
CA ALA A 305 -7.44 -21.43 -23.53
C ALA A 305 -7.77 -20.17 -24.36
N LYS A 306 -8.69 -20.30 -25.33
CA LYS A 306 -9.15 -19.13 -26.12
C LYS A 306 -9.91 -18.11 -25.25
N GLU A 307 -10.78 -18.60 -24.38
CA GLU A 307 -11.49 -17.73 -23.41
C GLU A 307 -10.51 -17.08 -22.44
N ALA A 308 -9.55 -17.84 -21.90
CA ALA A 308 -8.51 -17.34 -21.01
C ALA A 308 -7.71 -16.21 -21.66
N ALA A 309 -7.25 -16.39 -22.91
CA ALA A 309 -6.51 -15.35 -23.62
C ALA A 309 -7.34 -14.07 -23.82
N ALA A 310 -8.61 -14.19 -24.19
CA ALA A 310 -9.50 -13.05 -24.37
C ALA A 310 -9.71 -12.28 -23.05
N VAL A 311 -9.94 -13.00 -21.95
CA VAL A 311 -10.12 -12.43 -20.61
C VAL A 311 -8.85 -11.73 -20.14
N LEU A 312 -7.68 -12.36 -20.32
CA LEU A 312 -6.38 -11.84 -19.86
C LEU A 312 -5.87 -10.69 -20.73
N ALA A 313 -6.09 -10.75 -22.05
CA ALA A 313 -5.77 -9.62 -22.92
C ALA A 313 -6.52 -8.36 -22.53
N ARG A 314 -7.78 -8.48 -22.09
CA ARG A 314 -8.53 -7.34 -21.56
C ARG A 314 -7.99 -6.89 -20.20
N ALA A 315 -7.49 -7.78 -19.37
CA ALA A 315 -6.84 -7.43 -18.11
C ALA A 315 -5.56 -6.61 -18.34
N THR A 316 -4.70 -7.03 -19.30
CA THR A 316 -3.46 -6.31 -19.63
C THR A 316 -3.70 -4.94 -20.30
N GLN A 317 -4.87 -4.74 -20.93
CA GLN A 317 -5.27 -3.43 -21.44
C GLN A 317 -5.72 -2.49 -20.32
N GLN A 318 -6.38 -3.03 -19.27
CA GLN A 318 -6.85 -2.25 -18.12
C GLN A 318 -5.71 -1.92 -17.15
N GLU A 319 -4.79 -2.84 -16.95
CA GLU A 319 -3.63 -2.71 -16.07
C GLU A 319 -2.35 -3.13 -16.85
N PRO A 320 -1.77 -2.22 -17.64
CA PRO A 320 -0.59 -2.54 -18.47
C PRO A 320 0.66 -2.92 -17.67
N GLU A 321 0.71 -2.59 -16.38
CA GLU A 321 1.83 -2.91 -15.48
C GLU A 321 1.62 -4.20 -14.69
N ASN A 322 0.56 -4.95 -14.94
CA ASN A 322 0.25 -6.18 -14.23
C ASN A 322 1.02 -7.37 -14.82
N ALA A 323 2.23 -7.64 -14.29
CA ALA A 323 3.09 -8.73 -14.73
C ALA A 323 2.40 -10.10 -14.66
N ALA A 324 1.58 -10.35 -13.62
CA ALA A 324 0.86 -11.63 -13.47
C ALA A 324 -0.18 -11.84 -14.58
N ALA A 325 -0.87 -10.78 -15.02
CA ALA A 325 -1.80 -10.87 -16.14
C ALA A 325 -1.09 -11.30 -17.43
N PHE A 326 0.09 -10.75 -17.71
CA PHE A 326 0.91 -11.15 -18.87
C PHE A 326 1.46 -12.57 -18.73
N GLN A 327 1.85 -13.00 -17.54
CA GLN A 327 2.32 -14.36 -17.31
C GLN A 327 1.22 -15.39 -17.62
N PHE A 328 0.00 -15.19 -17.11
CA PHE A 328 -1.12 -16.08 -17.43
C PHE A 328 -1.55 -15.99 -18.88
N LEU A 329 -1.44 -14.81 -19.51
CA LEU A 329 -1.71 -14.61 -20.92
C LEU A 329 -0.73 -15.42 -21.80
N ALA A 330 0.56 -15.43 -21.44
CA ALA A 330 1.56 -16.27 -22.11
C ALA A 330 1.17 -17.74 -22.05
N MET A 331 0.79 -18.24 -20.88
CA MET A 331 0.31 -19.62 -20.73
C MET A 331 -0.95 -19.92 -21.55
N ALA A 332 -1.88 -18.94 -21.66
CA ALA A 332 -3.10 -19.10 -22.44
C ALA A 332 -2.78 -19.19 -23.94
N TYR A 333 -1.86 -18.39 -24.45
CA TYR A 333 -1.43 -18.47 -25.85
C TYR A 333 -0.62 -19.73 -26.14
N ASP A 334 0.25 -20.15 -25.24
CA ASP A 334 1.01 -21.40 -25.37
C ASP A 334 0.07 -22.61 -25.54
N ARG A 335 -0.97 -22.71 -24.69
CA ARG A 335 -2.00 -23.77 -24.81
C ARG A 335 -2.83 -23.71 -26.08
N GLN A 336 -2.83 -22.58 -26.78
CA GLN A 336 -3.43 -22.44 -28.12
C GLN A 336 -2.46 -22.77 -29.26
N GLY A 337 -1.19 -23.08 -28.97
CA GLY A 337 -0.13 -23.23 -29.94
C GLY A 337 0.36 -21.92 -30.56
N ASN A 338 -0.09 -20.77 -30.05
CA ASN A 338 0.33 -19.45 -30.54
C ASN A 338 1.65 -19.03 -29.89
N GLN A 339 2.75 -19.63 -30.31
CA GLN A 339 4.07 -19.46 -29.74
C GLN A 339 4.56 -18.02 -29.82
N ALA A 340 4.28 -17.30 -30.91
CA ALA A 340 4.70 -15.90 -31.05
C ALA A 340 4.08 -15.00 -29.97
N MET A 341 2.77 -15.12 -29.75
CA MET A 341 2.08 -14.32 -28.74
C MET A 341 2.39 -14.80 -27.30
N ALA A 342 2.64 -16.10 -27.11
CA ALA A 342 3.09 -16.64 -25.82
C ALA A 342 4.43 -16.04 -25.41
N GLN A 343 5.41 -16.05 -26.30
CA GLN A 343 6.74 -15.47 -26.08
C GLN A 343 6.69 -13.95 -25.87
N LEU A 344 5.88 -13.23 -26.64
CA LEU A 344 5.69 -11.78 -26.43
C LEU A 344 5.10 -11.47 -25.06
N SER A 345 4.06 -12.20 -24.64
CA SER A 345 3.43 -12.01 -23.34
C SER A 345 4.39 -12.37 -22.20
N ALA A 346 5.19 -13.43 -22.35
CA ALA A 346 6.24 -13.78 -21.41
C ALA A 346 7.32 -12.67 -21.32
N ALA A 347 7.72 -12.11 -22.46
CA ALA A 347 8.67 -10.97 -22.49
C ALA A 347 8.13 -9.76 -21.73
N GLN A 348 6.85 -9.44 -21.91
CA GLN A 348 6.20 -8.34 -21.19
C GLN A 348 6.15 -8.59 -19.69
N ALA A 349 5.80 -9.82 -19.25
CA ALA A 349 5.81 -10.19 -17.84
C ALA A 349 7.20 -10.04 -17.20
N MET A 350 8.23 -10.56 -17.87
CA MET A 350 9.63 -10.49 -17.44
C MET A 350 10.14 -9.04 -17.40
N PHE A 351 9.78 -8.23 -18.40
CA PHE A 351 10.14 -6.83 -18.46
C PHE A 351 9.59 -6.04 -17.26
N LEU A 352 8.31 -6.24 -16.94
CA LEU A 352 7.65 -5.63 -15.79
C LEU A 352 8.22 -6.11 -14.45
N ALA A 353 8.76 -7.32 -14.41
CA ALA A 353 9.46 -7.88 -13.25
C ALA A 353 10.93 -7.40 -13.14
N GLY A 354 11.42 -6.54 -14.05
CA GLY A 354 12.82 -6.06 -14.08
C GLY A 354 13.82 -7.07 -14.64
N GLN A 355 13.37 -8.20 -15.16
CA GLN A 355 14.19 -9.27 -15.75
C GLN A 355 14.49 -8.93 -17.22
N TYR A 356 15.26 -7.87 -17.46
CA TYR A 356 15.43 -7.30 -18.79
C TYR A 356 16.18 -8.19 -19.78
N VAL A 357 17.11 -9.03 -19.31
CA VAL A 357 17.89 -9.94 -20.18
C VAL A 357 16.98 -11.06 -20.72
N GLU A 358 16.22 -11.69 -19.84
CA GLU A 358 15.26 -12.74 -20.17
C GLU A 358 14.13 -12.18 -21.03
N ALA A 359 13.64 -10.98 -20.71
CA ALA A 359 12.63 -10.28 -21.49
C ALA A 359 13.06 -10.07 -22.95
N ARG A 360 14.29 -9.61 -23.18
CA ARG A 360 14.86 -9.46 -24.52
C ARG A 360 14.98 -10.77 -25.28
N THR A 361 15.39 -11.85 -24.58
CA THR A 361 15.50 -13.16 -25.19
C THR A 361 14.14 -13.64 -25.71
N GLN A 362 13.09 -13.50 -24.90
CA GLN A 362 11.74 -13.87 -25.30
C GLN A 362 11.19 -12.93 -26.38
N ALA A 363 11.42 -11.63 -26.27
CA ALA A 363 11.01 -10.65 -27.29
C ALA A 363 11.65 -10.93 -28.66
N ALA A 364 12.95 -11.26 -28.72
CA ALA A 364 13.63 -11.63 -29.94
C ALA A 364 13.06 -12.89 -30.59
N ARG A 365 12.70 -13.91 -29.78
CA ARG A 365 12.03 -15.12 -30.28
C ARG A 365 10.65 -14.81 -30.84
N ALA A 366 9.86 -14.01 -30.14
CA ALA A 366 8.54 -13.57 -30.58
C ALA A 366 8.65 -12.79 -31.91
N GLN A 367 9.56 -11.81 -31.99
CA GLN A 367 9.70 -10.91 -33.12
C GLN A 367 9.97 -11.65 -34.44
N ARG A 368 10.76 -12.75 -34.39
CA ARG A 368 11.06 -13.59 -35.58
C ARG A 368 9.82 -14.31 -36.16
N GLN A 369 8.78 -14.51 -35.35
CA GLN A 369 7.57 -15.22 -35.73
C GLN A 369 6.38 -14.28 -35.99
N LEU A 370 6.51 -13.01 -35.60
CA LEU A 370 5.47 -12.00 -35.77
C LEU A 370 5.59 -11.33 -37.14
N LYS A 371 4.45 -10.90 -37.68
CA LYS A 371 4.43 -10.12 -38.92
C LYS A 371 5.19 -8.79 -38.69
N PRO A 372 6.21 -8.51 -39.52
CA PRO A 372 6.98 -7.26 -39.39
C PRO A 372 6.09 -6.01 -39.34
N ARG A 373 6.43 -5.08 -38.46
CA ARG A 373 5.70 -3.81 -38.24
C ARG A 373 4.25 -3.98 -37.73
N SER A 374 3.82 -5.17 -37.37
CA SER A 374 2.53 -5.34 -36.67
C SER A 374 2.62 -4.75 -35.25
N PRO A 375 1.46 -4.42 -34.61
CA PRO A 375 1.46 -3.93 -33.23
C PRO A 375 2.17 -4.86 -32.24
N ALA A 376 2.07 -6.17 -32.43
CA ALA A 376 2.77 -7.16 -31.61
C ALA A 376 4.29 -7.15 -31.86
N TRP A 377 4.70 -7.01 -33.11
CA TRP A 377 6.11 -6.90 -33.49
C TRP A 377 6.75 -5.63 -32.88
N LEU A 378 6.05 -4.47 -32.96
CA LEU A 378 6.53 -3.23 -32.36
C LEU A 378 6.68 -3.33 -30.83
N LYS A 379 5.74 -3.98 -30.13
CA LYS A 379 5.89 -4.24 -28.70
C LYS A 379 7.11 -5.09 -28.36
N ALA A 380 7.45 -6.06 -29.19
CA ALA A 380 8.67 -6.83 -29.03
C ALA A 380 9.92 -5.96 -29.26
N ASP A 381 9.88 -5.08 -30.26
CA ASP A 381 10.94 -4.15 -30.60
C ASP A 381 11.19 -3.13 -29.49
N ASP A 382 10.13 -2.61 -28.84
CA ASP A 382 10.21 -1.72 -27.68
C ASP A 382 11.01 -2.36 -26.53
N ILE A 383 10.75 -3.66 -26.25
CA ILE A 383 11.48 -4.40 -25.21
C ILE A 383 12.94 -4.62 -25.60
N LEU A 384 13.22 -4.91 -26.87
CA LEU A 384 14.59 -5.09 -27.38
C LEU A 384 15.40 -3.80 -27.32
N SER A 385 14.78 -2.69 -27.64
CA SER A 385 15.40 -1.37 -27.69
C SER A 385 15.57 -0.71 -26.31
N TYR A 386 14.86 -1.17 -25.30
CA TYR A 386 14.89 -0.57 -23.96
C TYR A 386 16.27 -0.65 -23.32
N ARG A 387 16.74 0.46 -22.81
CA ARG A 387 17.97 0.57 -22.04
C ARG A 387 17.64 1.00 -20.61
N PRO A 388 17.86 0.12 -19.62
CA PRO A 388 17.60 0.50 -18.21
C PRO A 388 18.51 1.66 -17.83
N PRO A 389 18.02 2.63 -17.01
CA PRO A 389 18.85 3.69 -16.48
C PRO A 389 20.05 3.10 -15.72
N LYS A 390 21.24 3.65 -15.97
CA LYS A 390 22.39 3.35 -15.11
C LYS A 390 22.19 4.14 -13.82
N TYR A 391 21.96 3.47 -12.73
CA TYR A 391 22.07 4.09 -11.41
C TYR A 391 23.57 4.26 -11.12
N ASN A 392 24.05 5.50 -11.14
CA ASN A 392 25.38 5.86 -10.63
C ASN A 392 25.32 5.91 -9.10
#